data_fbc1264cc8e750a78ae2499380f0ab17
#
_entry.id   fbc1264cc8e750a78ae2499380f0ab17
#
_cell.length_a   1.000
_cell.length_b   1.000
_cell.length_c   1.000
_cell.angle_alpha   90.00
_cell.angle_beta   90.00
_cell.angle_gamma   90.00
#
_symmetry.space_group_name_H-M   'P 1'
#
loop_
_entity.id
_entity.type
_entity.pdbx_description
1 polymer ?
#
loop_
_entity_poly.entity_id
_entity_poly.type
_entity_poly.pdbx_seq_one_letter_code
_entity_poly.pdbx_strand_id
1 'polypeptide(L)'
;MKSPFPVLMVQGTTSDAGKSTVVAALCRLLKRRGVTVAPFKPQNMALNSAVTADGGEIGRAQALQALACGIAPHTDMNPVLLKPSSNTGAQVIIHGKVRAEMDARDYQQYKTIAMGAVLESYARLRQQYDAVVVEGAGSPAEVNLRARDIANMGFAEAVDCPVILVADIDRGGVFAHIIGTLACLSDSERARIVGFVINRFRGDISLLAPGIDWLEQQTGKPVLAVLPYLQGLFLDAEDAVEAMQAERGAFKVVVPQLPRISNHTDVDALRAHPDIDLQFIQQGQPI
;
A
#
# COMPACT_ATOMS: atom_id res chain seq x y z
N MET A 1 -3.11 -27.61 -7.85
CA MET A 1 -3.46 -26.86 -9.07
C MET A 1 -2.76 -25.51 -8.99
N LYS A 2 -1.90 -25.18 -9.95
CA LYS A 2 -1.35 -23.83 -10.04
C LYS A 2 -2.51 -22.87 -10.28
N SER A 3 -2.59 -21.78 -9.51
CA SER A 3 -3.62 -20.76 -9.70
C SER A 3 -3.62 -20.29 -11.16
N PRO A 4 -4.78 -20.17 -11.83
CA PRO A 4 -4.85 -19.61 -13.18
C PRO A 4 -4.38 -18.16 -13.24
N PHE A 5 -4.36 -17.47 -12.09
CA PHE A 5 -3.85 -16.09 -11.96
C PHE A 5 -2.75 -16.05 -10.90
N PRO A 6 -1.50 -16.38 -11.28
CA PRO A 6 -0.39 -16.38 -10.34
C PRO A 6 0.01 -14.97 -9.84
N VAL A 7 -0.64 -13.93 -10.33
CA VAL A 7 -0.46 -12.53 -9.92
C VAL A 7 -1.80 -11.81 -9.85
N LEU A 8 -1.96 -10.96 -8.85
CA LEU A 8 -3.11 -10.06 -8.69
C LEU A 8 -2.60 -8.74 -8.11
N MET A 9 -3.02 -7.63 -8.68
CA MET A 9 -2.66 -6.30 -8.19
C MET A 9 -3.84 -5.62 -7.52
N VAL A 10 -3.59 -4.99 -6.39
CA VAL A 10 -4.54 -4.16 -5.64
C VAL A 10 -4.14 -2.70 -5.81
N GLN A 11 -4.98 -1.92 -6.45
CA GLN A 11 -4.83 -0.47 -6.58
C GLN A 11 -5.93 0.25 -5.80
N GLY A 12 -5.74 1.50 -5.45
CA GLY A 12 -6.72 2.29 -4.71
C GLY A 12 -7.21 3.49 -5.52
N THR A 13 -8.44 3.90 -5.31
CA THR A 13 -8.93 5.16 -5.85
C THR A 13 -8.26 6.38 -5.22
N THR A 14 -7.71 6.19 -4.01
CA THR A 14 -6.97 7.21 -3.24
C THR A 14 -5.81 6.57 -2.47
N SER A 15 -4.92 7.38 -1.89
CA SER A 15 -3.80 6.89 -1.07
C SER A 15 -4.29 6.00 0.07
N ASP A 16 -5.20 6.45 0.91
CA ASP A 16 -5.64 5.73 2.12
C ASP A 16 -6.84 4.80 1.91
N ALA A 17 -7.10 4.36 0.69
CA ALA A 17 -8.24 3.46 0.40
C ALA A 17 -8.17 2.10 1.12
N GLY A 18 -7.02 1.75 1.71
CA GLY A 18 -6.80 0.50 2.45
C GLY A 18 -6.14 -0.60 1.62
N LYS A 19 -5.40 -0.24 0.56
CA LYS A 19 -4.63 -1.19 -0.28
C LYS A 19 -3.79 -2.15 0.54
N SER A 20 -2.95 -1.62 1.44
CA SER A 20 -1.99 -2.40 2.23
C SER A 20 -2.68 -3.43 3.12
N THR A 21 -3.80 -3.05 3.73
CA THR A 21 -4.64 -3.96 4.53
C THR A 21 -5.24 -5.07 3.68
N VAL A 22 -5.78 -4.74 2.51
CA VAL A 22 -6.37 -5.72 1.59
C VAL A 22 -5.32 -6.69 1.07
N VAL A 23 -4.12 -6.19 0.70
CA VAL A 23 -3.00 -7.03 0.27
C VAL A 23 -2.55 -7.97 1.40
N ALA A 24 -2.37 -7.46 2.62
CA ALA A 24 -2.01 -8.28 3.78
C ALA A 24 -3.06 -9.37 4.06
N ALA A 25 -4.36 -9.03 3.97
CA ALA A 25 -5.45 -9.99 4.14
C ALA A 25 -5.45 -11.06 3.05
N LEU A 26 -5.26 -10.70 1.78
CA LEU A 26 -5.15 -11.64 0.66
C LEU A 26 -3.93 -12.56 0.82
N CYS A 27 -2.78 -12.02 1.17
CA CYS A 27 -1.58 -12.78 1.48
C CYS A 27 -1.85 -13.81 2.59
N ARG A 28 -2.45 -13.37 3.71
CA ARG A 28 -2.79 -14.27 4.82
C ARG A 28 -3.79 -15.34 4.42
N LEU A 29 -4.81 -14.98 3.64
CA LEU A 29 -5.82 -15.91 3.14
C LEU A 29 -5.20 -17.00 2.25
N LEU A 30 -4.37 -16.61 1.28
CA LEU A 30 -3.67 -17.54 0.39
C LEU A 30 -2.74 -18.47 1.19
N LYS A 31 -1.96 -17.92 2.14
CA LYS A 31 -1.12 -18.71 3.04
C LYS A 31 -1.92 -19.74 3.83
N ARG A 32 -3.07 -19.36 4.38
CA ARG A 32 -3.96 -20.29 5.13
C ARG A 32 -4.54 -21.38 4.22
N ARG A 33 -4.62 -21.17 2.92
CA ARG A 33 -5.05 -22.16 1.92
C ARG A 33 -3.90 -23.00 1.38
N GLY A 34 -2.69 -22.89 1.95
CA GLY A 34 -1.53 -23.67 1.56
C GLY A 34 -0.81 -23.18 0.31
N VAL A 35 -1.13 -21.98 -0.19
CA VAL A 35 -0.45 -21.36 -1.33
C VAL A 35 0.83 -20.68 -0.84
N THR A 36 1.96 -20.93 -1.50
CA THR A 36 3.19 -20.17 -1.26
C THR A 36 3.04 -18.81 -1.96
N VAL A 37 3.00 -17.74 -1.17
CA VAL A 37 2.68 -16.38 -1.64
C VAL A 37 3.69 -15.36 -1.15
N ALA A 38 4.04 -14.39 -2.02
CA ALA A 38 4.83 -13.23 -1.65
C ALA A 38 4.05 -11.94 -1.94
N PRO A 39 4.23 -10.90 -1.10
CA PRO A 39 3.78 -9.55 -1.41
C PRO A 39 4.76 -8.90 -2.37
N PHE A 40 4.29 -7.91 -3.12
CA PHE A 40 5.12 -7.11 -3.99
C PHE A 40 4.58 -5.67 -4.10
N LYS A 41 5.43 -4.68 -3.97
CA LYS A 41 5.11 -3.29 -4.26
C LYS A 41 6.20 -2.72 -5.15
N PRO A 42 5.92 -2.44 -6.42
CA PRO A 42 6.93 -2.02 -7.39
C PRO A 42 7.72 -0.80 -6.91
N GLN A 43 7.00 0.22 -6.46
CA GLN A 43 7.56 1.42 -5.87
C GLN A 43 6.78 1.80 -4.61
N ASN A 44 7.48 2.16 -3.55
CA ASN A 44 6.91 2.76 -2.37
C ASN A 44 7.51 4.14 -2.11
N MET A 45 6.70 5.04 -1.57
CA MET A 45 7.15 6.32 -1.01
C MET A 45 6.72 6.33 0.44
N ALA A 46 7.66 6.13 1.37
CA ALA A 46 7.37 6.00 2.78
C ALA A 46 8.55 6.47 3.64
N LEU A 47 8.26 7.04 4.80
CA LEU A 47 9.26 7.38 5.81
C LEU A 47 9.63 6.15 6.65
N ASN A 48 8.64 5.29 6.95
CA ASN A 48 8.85 4.09 7.75
C ASN A 48 9.32 2.91 6.91
N SER A 49 10.41 2.29 7.32
CA SER A 49 11.00 1.14 6.65
C SER A 49 11.28 0.01 7.63
N ALA A 50 11.58 -1.15 7.09
CA ALA A 50 12.02 -2.32 7.85
C ALA A 50 13.28 -2.90 7.21
N VAL A 51 14.17 -3.41 8.05
CA VAL A 51 15.37 -4.13 7.61
C VAL A 51 14.97 -5.51 7.10
N THR A 52 15.61 -5.94 6.03
CA THR A 52 15.37 -7.25 5.41
C THR A 52 16.44 -8.27 5.77
N ALA A 53 16.13 -9.56 5.64
CA ALA A 53 17.05 -10.64 5.95
C ALA A 53 18.31 -10.65 5.05
N ASP A 54 18.22 -10.09 3.85
CA ASP A 54 19.33 -9.93 2.89
C ASP A 54 20.13 -8.63 3.10
N GLY A 55 19.90 -7.92 4.22
CA GLY A 55 20.70 -6.77 4.63
C GLY A 55 20.38 -5.47 3.91
N GLY A 56 19.18 -5.34 3.37
CA GLY A 56 18.64 -4.11 2.79
C GLY A 56 17.48 -3.54 3.59
N GLU A 57 16.71 -2.66 2.97
CA GLU A 57 15.48 -2.11 3.55
C GLU A 57 14.33 -2.05 2.54
N ILE A 58 13.11 -2.20 3.04
CA ILE A 58 11.85 -2.10 2.31
C ILE A 58 10.85 -1.25 3.10
N GLY A 59 9.77 -0.83 2.45
CA GLY A 59 8.67 -0.15 3.14
C GLY A 59 8.05 -1.02 4.24
N ARG A 60 7.60 -0.38 5.32
CA ARG A 60 7.03 -1.06 6.48
C ARG A 60 5.82 -1.92 6.13
N ALA A 61 4.94 -1.44 5.25
CA ALA A 61 3.78 -2.19 4.80
C ALA A 61 4.16 -3.53 4.15
N GLN A 62 5.24 -3.59 3.36
CA GLN A 62 5.67 -4.84 2.72
C GLN A 62 6.29 -5.82 3.72
N ALA A 63 6.93 -5.32 4.79
CA ALA A 63 7.40 -6.18 5.89
C ALA A 63 6.21 -6.82 6.63
N LEU A 64 5.15 -6.05 6.90
CA LEU A 64 3.89 -6.56 7.47
C LEU A 64 3.25 -7.62 6.55
N GLN A 65 3.22 -7.37 5.25
CA GLN A 65 2.65 -8.29 4.26
C GLN A 65 3.49 -9.58 4.16
N ALA A 66 4.82 -9.50 4.27
CA ALA A 66 5.69 -10.67 4.35
C ALA A 66 5.37 -11.51 5.60
N LEU A 67 5.15 -10.85 6.76
CA LEU A 67 4.69 -11.52 7.98
C LEU A 67 3.34 -12.21 7.77
N ALA A 68 2.40 -11.57 7.06
CA ALA A 68 1.10 -12.16 6.71
C ALA A 68 1.26 -13.41 5.83
N CYS A 69 2.26 -13.45 4.95
CA CYS A 69 2.65 -14.62 4.16
C CYS A 69 3.38 -15.69 4.99
N GLY A 70 3.88 -15.36 6.19
CA GLY A 70 4.71 -16.22 7.02
C GLY A 70 6.12 -16.45 6.44
N ILE A 71 6.69 -15.43 5.82
CA ILE A 71 8.04 -15.42 5.22
C ILE A 71 8.85 -14.22 5.74
N ALA A 72 10.17 -14.30 5.68
CA ALA A 72 11.04 -13.18 6.02
C ALA A 72 10.93 -12.06 4.96
N PRO A 73 10.99 -10.78 5.38
CA PRO A 73 11.09 -9.66 4.44
C PRO A 73 12.34 -9.77 3.56
N HIS A 74 12.20 -9.46 2.27
CA HIS A 74 13.27 -9.48 1.28
C HIS A 74 13.19 -8.24 0.39
N THR A 75 14.33 -7.74 -0.08
CA THR A 75 14.40 -6.51 -0.89
C THR A 75 13.62 -6.61 -2.21
N ASP A 76 13.44 -7.81 -2.76
CA ASP A 76 12.61 -8.02 -3.94
C ASP A 76 11.13 -7.69 -3.74
N MET A 77 10.64 -7.69 -2.50
CA MET A 77 9.23 -7.37 -2.21
C MET A 77 8.91 -5.87 -2.39
N ASN A 78 9.94 -5.01 -2.32
CA ASN A 78 9.82 -3.58 -2.60
C ASN A 78 11.12 -3.06 -3.23
N PRO A 79 11.32 -3.30 -4.54
CA PRO A 79 12.59 -3.00 -5.21
C PRO A 79 12.93 -1.52 -5.30
N VAL A 80 11.91 -0.64 -5.27
CA VAL A 80 12.10 0.81 -5.30
C VAL A 80 11.43 1.44 -4.09
N LEU A 81 12.22 2.01 -3.18
CA LEU A 81 11.75 2.78 -2.04
C LEU A 81 12.26 4.21 -2.14
N LEU A 82 11.35 5.17 -2.01
CA LEU A 82 11.64 6.60 -1.96
C LEU A 82 11.42 7.10 -0.54
N LYS A 83 12.45 7.66 0.07
CA LYS A 83 12.34 8.36 1.36
C LYS A 83 12.39 9.86 1.14
N PRO A 84 11.27 10.58 1.34
CA PRO A 84 11.24 12.04 1.20
C PRO A 84 12.26 12.72 2.12
N SER A 85 13.23 13.44 1.56
CA SER A 85 14.24 14.22 2.29
C SER A 85 13.93 15.72 2.32
N SER A 86 13.13 16.20 1.36
CA SER A 86 12.67 17.59 1.25
C SER A 86 11.28 17.65 0.61
N ASN A 87 10.75 18.84 0.34
CA ASN A 87 9.47 18.98 -0.38
C ASN A 87 9.54 18.50 -1.83
N THR A 88 10.74 18.47 -2.41
CA THR A 88 10.98 18.12 -3.81
C THR A 88 12.02 17.01 -4.00
N GLY A 89 12.71 16.61 -2.94
CA GLY A 89 13.78 15.62 -2.98
C GLY A 89 13.46 14.35 -2.21
N ALA A 90 14.00 13.25 -2.69
CA ALA A 90 13.91 11.96 -2.03
C ALA A 90 15.22 11.17 -2.17
N GLN A 91 15.55 10.41 -1.14
CA GLN A 91 16.57 9.38 -1.22
C GLN A 91 15.98 8.18 -1.98
N VAL A 92 16.64 7.79 -3.05
CA VAL A 92 16.24 6.67 -3.91
C VAL A 92 16.98 5.42 -3.47
N ILE A 93 16.22 4.41 -3.09
CA ILE A 93 16.70 3.10 -2.62
C ILE A 93 16.25 2.07 -3.66
N ILE A 94 17.21 1.33 -4.22
CA ILE A 94 16.97 0.26 -5.19
C ILE A 94 17.53 -1.05 -4.62
N HIS A 95 16.71 -2.09 -4.62
CA HIS A 95 17.03 -3.39 -4.03
C HIS A 95 17.61 -3.26 -2.62
N GLY A 96 16.94 -2.44 -1.78
CA GLY A 96 17.30 -2.22 -0.38
C GLY A 96 18.56 -1.39 -0.13
N LYS A 97 19.18 -0.82 -1.16
CA LYS A 97 20.42 -0.03 -1.03
C LYS A 97 20.22 1.38 -1.59
N VAL A 98 20.70 2.36 -0.86
CA VAL A 98 20.74 3.76 -1.31
C VAL A 98 21.53 3.86 -2.60
N ARG A 99 20.95 4.48 -3.61
CA ARG A 99 21.59 4.73 -4.92
C ARG A 99 21.94 6.19 -5.12
N ALA A 100 21.04 7.10 -4.78
CA ALA A 100 21.21 8.52 -4.96
C ALA A 100 20.20 9.32 -4.12
N GLU A 101 20.50 10.60 -3.91
CA GLU A 101 19.49 11.61 -3.60
C GLU A 101 19.12 12.32 -4.91
N MET A 102 17.84 12.41 -5.21
CA MET A 102 17.34 12.99 -6.45
C MET A 102 16.19 13.95 -6.16
N ASP A 103 16.09 14.99 -6.98
CA ASP A 103 14.87 15.76 -7.02
C ASP A 103 13.76 15.03 -7.84
N ALA A 104 12.53 15.54 -7.75
CA ALA A 104 11.39 14.91 -8.42
C ALA A 104 11.53 14.88 -9.95
N ARG A 105 12.27 15.83 -10.56
CA ARG A 105 12.47 15.89 -12.01
C ARG A 105 13.48 14.84 -12.48
N ASP A 106 14.58 14.73 -11.77
CA ASP A 106 15.63 13.74 -12.07
C ASP A 106 15.10 12.33 -11.88
N TYR A 107 14.30 12.10 -10.83
CA TYR A 107 13.66 10.81 -10.60
C TYR A 107 12.71 10.41 -11.74
N GLN A 108 11.97 11.35 -12.33
CA GLN A 108 11.10 11.03 -13.46
C GLN A 108 11.88 10.48 -14.68
N GLN A 109 13.11 10.92 -14.88
CA GLN A 109 13.99 10.36 -15.91
C GLN A 109 14.55 8.99 -15.48
N TYR A 110 14.86 8.84 -14.21
CA TYR A 110 15.41 7.61 -13.63
C TYR A 110 14.39 6.45 -13.58
N LYS A 111 13.09 6.71 -13.66
CA LYS A 111 12.04 5.69 -13.62
C LYS A 111 12.19 4.60 -14.69
N THR A 112 12.76 4.89 -15.83
CA THR A 112 13.04 3.87 -16.86
C THR A 112 14.05 2.82 -16.36
N ILE A 113 15.08 3.27 -15.62
CA ILE A 113 16.08 2.38 -14.99
C ILE A 113 15.43 1.63 -13.82
N ALA A 114 14.63 2.33 -13.01
CA ALA A 114 13.91 1.74 -11.89
C ALA A 114 12.93 0.64 -12.33
N MET A 115 12.29 0.78 -13.49
CA MET A 115 11.41 -0.25 -14.05
C MET A 115 12.15 -1.56 -14.31
N GLY A 116 13.41 -1.49 -14.77
CA GLY A 116 14.27 -2.67 -14.92
C GLY A 116 14.41 -3.44 -13.58
N ALA A 117 14.75 -2.74 -12.50
CA ALA A 117 14.86 -3.32 -11.16
C ALA A 117 13.52 -3.91 -10.65
N VAL A 118 12.41 -3.24 -10.96
CA VAL A 118 11.06 -3.72 -10.64
C VAL A 118 10.78 -5.06 -11.32
N LEU A 119 11.02 -5.14 -12.63
CA LEU A 119 10.74 -6.36 -13.40
C LEU A 119 11.68 -7.51 -13.02
N GLU A 120 12.94 -7.24 -12.72
CA GLU A 120 13.89 -8.23 -12.21
C GLU A 120 13.45 -8.84 -10.89
N SER A 121 13.07 -8.01 -9.91
CA SER A 121 12.59 -8.46 -8.61
C SER A 121 11.30 -9.27 -8.75
N TYR A 122 10.36 -8.78 -9.55
CA TYR A 122 9.13 -9.49 -9.84
C TYR A 122 9.39 -10.88 -10.46
N ALA A 123 10.30 -10.96 -11.43
CA ALA A 123 10.67 -12.23 -12.05
C ALA A 123 11.25 -13.22 -11.04
N ARG A 124 12.11 -12.76 -10.11
CA ARG A 124 12.66 -13.61 -9.04
C ARG A 124 11.58 -14.14 -8.10
N LEU A 125 10.64 -13.29 -7.66
CA LEU A 125 9.51 -13.72 -6.82
C LEU A 125 8.60 -14.72 -7.54
N ARG A 126 8.33 -14.52 -8.83
CA ARG A 126 7.53 -15.43 -9.64
C ARG A 126 8.14 -16.81 -9.82
N GLN A 127 9.46 -16.93 -9.70
CA GLN A 127 10.15 -18.24 -9.73
C GLN A 127 10.07 -18.98 -8.39
N GLN A 128 9.95 -18.25 -7.28
CA GLN A 128 10.02 -18.79 -5.93
C GLN A 128 8.64 -19.09 -5.31
N TYR A 129 7.60 -18.37 -5.73
CA TYR A 129 6.27 -18.40 -5.11
C TYR A 129 5.19 -18.78 -6.13
N ASP A 130 4.17 -19.50 -5.65
CA ASP A 130 3.02 -19.90 -6.47
C ASP A 130 2.13 -18.71 -6.83
N ALA A 131 2.11 -17.68 -5.98
CA ALA A 131 1.35 -16.44 -6.20
C ALA A 131 2.13 -15.22 -5.74
N VAL A 132 1.90 -14.09 -6.42
CA VAL A 132 2.38 -12.76 -6.01
C VAL A 132 1.18 -11.83 -5.91
N VAL A 133 1.00 -11.22 -4.72
CA VAL A 133 -0.02 -10.17 -4.52
C VAL A 133 0.68 -8.82 -4.56
N VAL A 134 0.28 -8.01 -5.53
CA VAL A 134 0.93 -6.73 -5.81
C VAL A 134 0.14 -5.58 -5.21
N GLU A 135 0.82 -4.63 -4.60
CA GLU A 135 0.25 -3.38 -4.12
C GLU A 135 0.65 -2.21 -5.02
N GLY A 136 -0.33 -1.43 -5.48
CA GLY A 136 -0.09 -0.16 -6.17
C GLY A 136 0.27 0.98 -5.20
N ALA A 137 0.75 2.08 -5.73
CA ALA A 137 1.09 3.28 -4.96
C ALA A 137 0.14 4.44 -5.29
N GLY A 138 -0.42 5.10 -4.25
CA GLY A 138 -1.38 6.20 -4.45
C GLY A 138 -2.61 5.75 -5.24
N SER A 139 -2.91 6.45 -6.33
CA SER A 139 -4.02 6.17 -7.24
C SER A 139 -3.53 6.05 -8.69
N PRO A 140 -4.09 5.14 -9.52
CA PRO A 140 -3.79 5.09 -10.93
C PRO A 140 -4.37 6.29 -11.72
N ALA A 141 -5.20 7.10 -11.08
CA ALA A 141 -5.81 8.29 -11.69
C ALA A 141 -4.90 9.54 -11.68
N GLU A 142 -3.66 9.41 -11.18
CA GLU A 142 -2.66 10.49 -11.19
C GLU A 142 -2.15 10.74 -12.62
N VAL A 143 -2.97 11.41 -13.45
CA VAL A 143 -2.72 11.61 -14.88
C VAL A 143 -1.42 12.34 -15.18
N ASN A 144 -0.97 13.21 -14.28
CA ASN A 144 0.30 13.95 -14.36
C ASN A 144 1.54 13.06 -14.14
N LEU A 145 1.39 11.90 -13.51
CA LEU A 145 2.50 10.96 -13.23
C LEU A 145 2.52 9.75 -14.17
N ARG A 146 1.53 9.64 -15.05
CA ARG A 146 1.24 8.45 -15.84
C ARG A 146 2.31 8.09 -16.88
N ALA A 147 2.91 9.08 -17.53
CA ALA A 147 3.81 8.85 -18.68
C ALA A 147 5.01 7.93 -18.38
N ARG A 148 5.34 7.73 -17.10
CA ARG A 148 6.43 6.84 -16.64
C ARG A 148 6.01 6.14 -15.35
N ASP A 149 4.77 5.65 -15.31
CA ASP A 149 4.27 4.92 -14.16
C ASP A 149 4.95 3.55 -14.06
N ILE A 150 5.57 3.28 -12.91
CA ILE A 150 6.17 1.97 -12.58
C ILE A 150 5.46 1.31 -11.39
N ALA A 151 4.46 1.98 -10.82
CA ALA A 151 3.86 1.62 -9.54
C ALA A 151 2.43 1.11 -9.64
N ASN A 152 1.72 1.47 -10.71
CA ASN A 152 0.31 1.14 -10.91
C ASN A 152 0.08 0.48 -12.28
N MET A 153 -0.61 1.17 -13.20
CA MET A 153 -0.99 0.58 -14.49
C MET A 153 0.19 0.31 -15.39
N GLY A 154 1.26 1.14 -15.34
CA GLY A 154 2.47 0.87 -16.10
C GLY A 154 3.12 -0.47 -15.74
N PHE A 155 3.17 -0.83 -14.45
CA PHE A 155 3.57 -2.17 -14.03
C PHE A 155 2.55 -3.23 -14.44
N ALA A 156 1.25 -2.99 -14.19
CA ALA A 156 0.21 -3.97 -14.50
C ALA A 156 0.19 -4.34 -16.00
N GLU A 157 0.40 -3.36 -16.87
CA GLU A 157 0.50 -3.60 -18.33
C GLU A 157 1.76 -4.37 -18.71
N ALA A 158 2.90 -4.03 -18.11
CA ALA A 158 4.18 -4.67 -18.42
C ALA A 158 4.21 -6.17 -18.10
N VAL A 159 3.41 -6.63 -17.13
CA VAL A 159 3.39 -8.04 -16.67
C VAL A 159 2.05 -8.72 -16.90
N ASP A 160 1.14 -8.09 -17.63
CA ASP A 160 -0.23 -8.57 -17.91
C ASP A 160 -1.01 -8.96 -16.64
N CYS A 161 -1.01 -8.07 -15.65
CA CYS A 161 -1.57 -8.32 -14.32
C CYS A 161 -3.02 -7.85 -14.23
N PRO A 162 -3.96 -8.70 -13.77
CA PRO A 162 -5.30 -8.26 -13.40
C PRO A 162 -5.28 -7.38 -12.16
N VAL A 163 -6.20 -6.41 -12.10
CA VAL A 163 -6.24 -5.38 -11.06
C VAL A 163 -7.58 -5.40 -10.34
N ILE A 164 -7.56 -5.36 -9.02
CA ILE A 164 -8.71 -5.03 -8.16
C ILE A 164 -8.55 -3.58 -7.71
N LEU A 165 -9.60 -2.78 -7.86
CA LEU A 165 -9.63 -1.40 -7.41
C LEU A 165 -10.35 -1.30 -6.06
N VAL A 166 -9.64 -0.81 -5.04
CA VAL A 166 -10.16 -0.59 -3.68
C VAL A 166 -10.58 0.86 -3.51
N ALA A 167 -11.76 1.09 -2.97
CA ALA A 167 -12.29 2.41 -2.69
C ALA A 167 -12.83 2.50 -1.25
N ASP A 168 -12.53 3.60 -0.56
CA ASP A 168 -12.97 3.89 0.79
C ASP A 168 -14.36 4.54 0.77
N ILE A 169 -15.34 3.95 1.46
CA ILE A 169 -16.69 4.50 1.58
C ILE A 169 -16.86 5.40 2.81
N ASP A 170 -16.04 5.25 3.83
CA ASP A 170 -16.18 5.96 5.11
C ASP A 170 -16.07 7.48 4.98
N ARG A 171 -15.27 7.93 3.99
CA ARG A 171 -15.10 9.36 3.68
C ARG A 171 -16.16 9.94 2.74
N GLY A 172 -17.08 9.10 2.25
CA GLY A 172 -18.09 9.48 1.26
C GLY A 172 -17.56 9.49 -0.17
N GLY A 173 -18.47 9.57 -1.16
CA GLY A 173 -18.11 9.71 -2.57
C GLY A 173 -17.55 8.46 -3.25
N VAL A 174 -17.68 7.27 -2.67
CA VAL A 174 -17.05 6.03 -3.17
C VAL A 174 -17.37 5.74 -4.64
N PHE A 175 -18.61 5.93 -5.07
CA PHE A 175 -19.03 5.72 -6.47
C PHE A 175 -18.36 6.70 -7.42
N ALA A 176 -18.30 7.99 -7.03
CA ALA A 176 -17.62 9.02 -7.82
C ALA A 176 -16.12 8.74 -7.92
N HIS A 177 -15.48 8.28 -6.84
CA HIS A 177 -14.07 7.90 -6.85
C HIS A 177 -13.80 6.73 -7.80
N ILE A 178 -14.64 5.70 -7.82
CA ILE A 178 -14.49 4.55 -8.73
C ILE A 178 -14.69 5.00 -10.18
N ILE A 179 -15.82 5.64 -10.49
CA ILE A 179 -16.13 6.10 -11.85
C ILE A 179 -15.08 7.11 -12.34
N GLY A 180 -14.69 8.08 -11.52
CA GLY A 180 -13.66 9.06 -11.85
C GLY A 180 -12.30 8.42 -12.11
N THR A 181 -11.92 7.42 -11.31
CA THR A 181 -10.69 6.66 -11.54
C THR A 181 -10.74 5.96 -12.89
N LEU A 182 -11.84 5.24 -13.21
CA LEU A 182 -12.00 4.57 -14.50
C LEU A 182 -11.96 5.56 -15.67
N ALA A 183 -12.54 6.74 -15.52
CA ALA A 183 -12.53 7.78 -16.56
C ALA A 183 -11.14 8.34 -16.86
N CYS A 184 -10.22 8.29 -15.89
CA CYS A 184 -8.83 8.70 -16.06
C CYS A 184 -7.96 7.64 -16.75
N LEU A 185 -8.43 6.38 -16.89
CA LEU A 185 -7.67 5.27 -17.44
C LEU A 185 -7.91 5.10 -18.94
N SER A 186 -6.91 4.58 -19.67
CA SER A 186 -7.05 4.13 -21.05
C SER A 186 -7.94 2.87 -21.13
N ASP A 187 -8.37 2.51 -22.33
CA ASP A 187 -9.17 1.30 -22.54
C ASP A 187 -8.42 0.03 -22.13
N SER A 188 -7.12 -0.05 -22.44
CA SER A 188 -6.24 -1.16 -22.06
C SER A 188 -6.15 -1.32 -20.56
N GLU A 189 -5.96 -0.21 -19.83
CA GLU A 189 -5.86 -0.20 -18.36
C GLU A 189 -7.21 -0.53 -17.72
N ARG A 190 -8.32 0.03 -18.23
CA ARG A 190 -9.67 -0.31 -17.75
C ARG A 190 -9.99 -1.79 -17.93
N ALA A 191 -9.55 -2.39 -19.04
CA ALA A 191 -9.75 -3.81 -19.30
C ALA A 191 -9.08 -4.71 -18.26
N ARG A 192 -7.97 -4.26 -17.63
CA ARG A 192 -7.27 -5.00 -16.59
C ARG A 192 -7.98 -4.98 -15.25
N ILE A 193 -8.87 -4.03 -14.99
CA ILE A 193 -9.65 -4.00 -13.75
C ILE A 193 -10.71 -5.08 -13.81
N VAL A 194 -10.58 -6.09 -12.94
CA VAL A 194 -11.48 -7.25 -12.87
C VAL A 194 -12.63 -7.05 -11.89
N GLY A 195 -12.59 -6.04 -11.04
CA GLY A 195 -13.66 -5.70 -10.10
C GLY A 195 -13.23 -4.72 -9.01
N PHE A 196 -14.15 -4.45 -8.10
CA PHE A 196 -14.01 -3.45 -7.06
C PHE A 196 -14.10 -4.06 -5.67
N VAL A 197 -13.42 -3.44 -4.70
CA VAL A 197 -13.61 -3.69 -3.28
C VAL A 197 -14.01 -2.37 -2.62
N ILE A 198 -15.19 -2.35 -2.00
CA ILE A 198 -15.64 -1.23 -1.18
C ILE A 198 -15.15 -1.50 0.24
N ASN A 199 -14.31 -0.62 0.76
CA ASN A 199 -13.66 -0.78 2.05
C ASN A 199 -14.23 0.17 3.11
N ARG A 200 -14.06 -0.19 4.40
CA ARG A 200 -14.46 0.61 5.56
C ARG A 200 -15.97 0.87 5.62
N PHE A 201 -16.78 -0.09 5.20
CA PHE A 201 -18.23 0.04 5.25
C PHE A 201 -18.74 0.00 6.69
N ARG A 202 -19.66 0.91 7.02
CA ARG A 202 -20.41 0.94 8.29
C ARG A 202 -21.90 0.95 7.98
N GLY A 203 -22.67 0.18 8.73
CA GLY A 203 -24.12 0.16 8.63
C GLY A 203 -24.69 -1.10 8.01
N ASP A 204 -25.93 -1.01 7.53
CA ASP A 204 -26.66 -2.12 6.91
C ASP A 204 -26.31 -2.23 5.43
N ILE A 205 -25.81 -3.39 5.04
CA ILE A 205 -25.41 -3.69 3.65
C ILE A 205 -26.59 -3.60 2.67
N SER A 206 -27.82 -3.84 3.13
CA SER A 206 -29.01 -3.74 2.28
C SER A 206 -29.25 -2.33 1.74
N LEU A 207 -28.81 -1.31 2.47
CA LEU A 207 -28.89 0.09 2.04
C LEU A 207 -27.86 0.43 0.95
N LEU A 208 -26.78 -0.34 0.87
CA LEU A 208 -25.74 -0.16 -0.15
C LEU A 208 -26.07 -0.93 -1.44
N ALA A 209 -26.85 -1.99 -1.36
CA ALA A 209 -27.13 -2.89 -2.48
C ALA A 209 -27.58 -2.17 -3.77
N PRO A 210 -28.53 -1.20 -3.75
CA PRO A 210 -28.93 -0.47 -4.97
C PRO A 210 -27.77 0.32 -5.60
N GLY A 211 -26.83 0.82 -4.78
CA GLY A 211 -25.64 1.51 -5.25
C GLY A 211 -24.65 0.55 -5.89
N ILE A 212 -24.50 -0.67 -5.35
CA ILE A 212 -23.68 -1.73 -5.95
C ILE A 212 -24.25 -2.10 -7.32
N ASP A 213 -25.55 -2.39 -7.41
CA ASP A 213 -26.23 -2.74 -8.66
C ASP A 213 -26.03 -1.65 -9.72
N TRP A 214 -26.19 -0.38 -9.32
CA TRP A 214 -25.94 0.76 -10.20
C TRP A 214 -24.50 0.79 -10.69
N LEU A 215 -23.52 0.61 -9.79
CA LEU A 215 -22.09 0.65 -10.16
C LEU A 215 -21.72 -0.47 -11.13
N GLU A 216 -22.21 -1.69 -10.88
CA GLU A 216 -21.98 -2.85 -11.75
C GLU A 216 -22.60 -2.64 -13.13
N GLN A 217 -23.81 -2.08 -13.20
CA GLN A 217 -24.46 -1.73 -14.47
C GLN A 217 -23.67 -0.65 -15.23
N GLN A 218 -23.19 0.40 -14.55
CA GLN A 218 -22.43 1.49 -15.18
C GLN A 218 -21.07 1.05 -15.70
N THR A 219 -20.43 0.10 -15.03
CA THR A 219 -19.03 -0.25 -15.32
C THR A 219 -18.86 -1.59 -16.04
N GLY A 220 -19.90 -2.45 -16.00
CA GLY A 220 -19.80 -3.83 -16.47
C GLY A 220 -18.83 -4.69 -15.63
N LYS A 221 -18.49 -4.25 -14.40
CA LYS A 221 -17.52 -4.92 -13.53
C LYS A 221 -18.11 -5.17 -12.14
N PRO A 222 -17.84 -6.34 -11.52
CA PRO A 222 -18.45 -6.72 -10.25
C PRO A 222 -17.83 -5.98 -9.05
N VAL A 223 -18.64 -5.78 -8.01
CA VAL A 223 -18.18 -5.50 -6.66
C VAL A 223 -17.86 -6.83 -5.99
N LEU A 224 -16.57 -7.15 -5.90
CA LEU A 224 -16.06 -8.44 -5.41
C LEU A 224 -16.26 -8.61 -3.90
N ALA A 225 -16.20 -7.51 -3.16
CA ALA A 225 -16.40 -7.51 -1.70
C ALA A 225 -16.75 -6.11 -1.18
N VAL A 226 -17.53 -6.12 -0.10
CA VAL A 226 -17.70 -4.96 0.79
C VAL A 226 -17.07 -5.33 2.13
N LEU A 227 -16.01 -4.65 2.51
CA LEU A 227 -15.28 -4.92 3.75
C LEU A 227 -15.79 -3.99 4.85
N PRO A 228 -16.11 -4.52 6.04
CA PRO A 228 -16.56 -3.70 7.14
C PRO A 228 -15.42 -2.82 7.67
N TYR A 229 -15.79 -1.74 8.34
CA TYR A 229 -14.83 -0.96 9.11
C TYR A 229 -14.32 -1.79 10.29
N LEU A 230 -13.04 -2.13 10.26
CA LEU A 230 -12.39 -2.95 11.28
C LEU A 230 -11.96 -2.07 12.46
N GLN A 231 -12.59 -2.29 13.62
CA GLN A 231 -12.20 -1.64 14.87
C GLN A 231 -11.06 -2.44 15.53
N GLY A 232 -10.12 -1.74 16.17
CA GLY A 232 -9.04 -2.38 16.91
C GLY A 232 -7.99 -3.09 16.03
N LEU A 233 -7.98 -2.81 14.73
CA LEU A 233 -6.90 -3.27 13.85
C LEU A 233 -5.71 -2.30 13.97
N PHE A 234 -4.67 -2.73 14.67
CA PHE A 234 -3.42 -1.99 14.76
C PHE A 234 -2.48 -2.48 13.66
N LEU A 235 -2.21 -1.63 12.69
CA LEU A 235 -1.22 -1.84 11.65
C LEU A 235 -0.15 -0.76 11.79
N ASP A 236 1.10 -1.15 11.57
CA ASP A 236 2.21 -0.19 11.55
C ASP A 236 1.93 0.91 10.52
N ALA A 237 2.02 2.17 10.93
CA ALA A 237 1.83 3.30 10.03
C ALA A 237 2.92 3.33 8.96
N GLU A 238 2.54 3.61 7.73
CA GLU A 238 3.47 3.73 6.59
C GLU A 238 4.08 5.13 6.52
N ASP A 239 3.29 6.15 6.83
CA ASP A 239 3.65 7.56 6.77
C ASP A 239 3.57 8.23 8.14
N ALA A 240 3.17 9.49 8.20
CA ALA A 240 3.21 10.34 9.38
C ALA A 240 2.48 9.76 10.62
N VAL A 241 2.91 10.21 11.78
CA VAL A 241 2.26 9.95 13.07
C VAL A 241 0.80 10.46 13.01
N GLU A 242 -0.17 9.55 12.92
CA GLU A 242 -1.54 9.91 13.23
C GLU A 242 -1.66 10.10 14.74
N ALA A 243 -2.08 11.29 15.15
CA ALA A 243 -2.32 11.62 16.55
C ALA A 243 -3.56 10.87 17.07
N MET A 244 -3.39 9.61 17.40
CA MET A 244 -4.34 8.90 18.26
C MET A 244 -3.90 9.16 19.72
N GLN A 245 -4.33 10.28 20.26
CA GLN A 245 -4.29 10.54 21.70
C GLN A 245 -5.43 9.73 22.35
N ALA A 246 -5.07 8.65 23.00
CA ALA A 246 -5.92 8.09 24.03
C ALA A 246 -5.26 8.46 25.37
N GLU A 247 -5.90 9.32 26.13
CA GLU A 247 -5.55 9.47 27.54
C GLU A 247 -5.81 8.14 28.23
N ARG A 248 -4.79 7.31 28.34
CA ARG A 248 -4.82 6.02 29.00
C ARG A 248 -3.55 5.84 29.80
N GLY A 249 -3.69 5.44 31.05
CA GLY A 249 -2.62 4.97 31.88
C GLY A 249 -2.01 6.01 32.83
N ALA A 250 -1.38 5.48 33.88
CA ALA A 250 -0.78 6.27 34.96
C ALA A 250 0.64 6.74 34.62
N PHE A 251 1.27 6.16 33.61
CA PHE A 251 2.65 6.48 33.23
C PHE A 251 2.69 7.24 31.89
N LYS A 252 3.11 8.49 31.93
CA LYS A 252 3.24 9.32 30.72
C LYS A 252 4.60 9.13 30.05
N VAL A 253 4.55 8.87 28.75
CA VAL A 253 5.73 8.83 27.87
C VAL A 253 5.58 9.92 26.82
N VAL A 254 6.56 10.81 26.73
CA VAL A 254 6.56 11.90 25.77
C VAL A 254 7.64 11.64 24.73
N VAL A 255 7.26 11.67 23.46
CA VAL A 255 8.16 11.49 22.32
C VAL A 255 8.22 12.80 21.52
N PRO A 256 9.39 13.47 21.44
CA PRO A 256 9.54 14.64 20.58
C PRO A 256 9.33 14.29 19.11
N GLN A 257 8.36 14.93 18.45
CA GLN A 257 8.13 14.77 17.04
C GLN A 257 9.09 15.67 16.25
N LEU A 258 10.17 15.09 15.75
CA LEU A 258 11.08 15.80 14.86
C LEU A 258 10.45 16.00 13.48
N PRO A 259 10.80 17.08 12.76
CA PRO A 259 10.41 17.23 11.35
C PRO A 259 10.85 16.00 10.53
N ARG A 260 9.90 15.38 9.81
CA ARG A 260 10.14 14.17 9.00
C ARG A 260 10.67 12.97 9.82
N ILE A 261 10.17 12.80 11.03
CA ILE A 261 10.47 11.60 11.83
C ILE A 261 10.17 10.34 11.01
N SER A 262 11.12 9.43 10.94
CA SER A 262 10.96 8.10 10.35
C SER A 262 11.04 7.02 11.42
N ASN A 263 10.49 5.83 11.13
CA ASN A 263 10.47 4.68 12.04
C ASN A 263 9.88 4.99 13.43
N HIS A 264 8.91 5.91 13.48
CA HIS A 264 8.22 6.24 14.74
C HIS A 264 7.44 5.05 15.33
N THR A 265 7.26 3.99 14.57
CA THR A 265 6.68 2.71 15.00
C THR A 265 7.56 1.96 16.01
N ASP A 266 8.81 2.37 16.24
CA ASP A 266 9.68 1.82 17.28
C ASP A 266 9.10 2.00 18.69
N VAL A 267 8.20 2.97 18.88
CA VAL A 267 7.49 3.21 20.15
C VAL A 267 6.09 2.60 20.21
N ASP A 268 5.66 1.84 19.20
CA ASP A 268 4.31 1.27 19.14
C ASP A 268 4.04 0.26 20.26
N ALA A 269 5.05 -0.44 20.74
CA ALA A 269 4.93 -1.33 21.91
C ALA A 269 4.51 -0.54 23.17
N LEU A 270 5.03 0.67 23.35
CA LEU A 270 4.64 1.57 24.44
C LEU A 270 3.24 2.12 24.21
N ARG A 271 2.91 2.50 22.98
CA ARG A 271 1.57 2.99 22.62
C ARG A 271 0.48 1.94 22.83
N ALA A 272 0.78 0.68 22.57
CA ALA A 272 -0.16 -0.43 22.76
C ALA A 272 -0.31 -0.88 24.23
N HIS A 273 0.56 -0.44 25.13
CA HIS A 273 0.54 -0.85 26.53
C HIS A 273 -0.61 -0.16 27.28
N PRO A 274 -1.45 -0.89 28.02
CA PRO A 274 -2.65 -0.33 28.67
C PRO A 274 -2.36 0.70 29.77
N ASP A 275 -1.18 0.63 30.40
CA ASP A 275 -0.77 1.50 31.49
C ASP A 275 0.09 2.69 31.05
N ILE A 276 0.32 2.87 29.75
CA ILE A 276 1.13 3.94 29.18
C ILE A 276 0.25 4.91 28.39
N ASP A 277 0.38 6.19 28.72
CA ASP A 277 -0.11 7.32 27.92
C ASP A 277 1.07 7.87 27.11
N LEU A 278 1.20 7.46 25.84
CA LEU A 278 2.25 7.92 24.96
C LEU A 278 1.77 9.10 24.11
N GLN A 279 2.47 10.22 24.20
CA GLN A 279 2.16 11.45 23.47
C GLN A 279 3.33 11.88 22.59
N PHE A 280 3.06 12.17 21.30
CA PHE A 280 3.99 12.88 20.46
C PHE A 280 3.81 14.38 20.64
N ILE A 281 4.88 15.09 20.94
CA ILE A 281 4.88 16.54 21.12
C ILE A 281 5.65 17.22 20.00
N GLN A 282 5.09 18.28 19.45
CA GLN A 282 5.74 19.13 18.45
C GLN A 282 6.64 20.18 19.13
N GLN A 283 7.59 20.73 18.36
CA GLN A 283 8.43 21.82 18.83
C GLN A 283 7.59 22.99 19.36
N GLY A 284 7.87 23.40 20.60
CA GLY A 284 7.18 24.51 21.26
C GLY A 284 5.93 24.12 22.05
N GLN A 285 5.54 22.87 22.06
CA GLN A 285 4.50 22.38 22.97
C GLN A 285 5.09 22.09 24.36
N PRO A 286 4.35 22.38 25.46
CA PRO A 286 4.77 22.05 26.81
C PRO A 286 4.79 20.53 27.01
N ILE A 287 5.71 20.07 27.87
CA ILE A 287 5.83 18.67 28.32
C ILE A 287 4.91 18.44 29.50
#